data_bc34c84f3e585fca896914b6ae3f0c6b
#
_entry.id   bc34c84f3e585fca896914b6ae3f0c6b
#
_cell.length_a   1.000
_cell.length_b   1.000
_cell.length_c   1.000
_cell.angle_alpha   90.00
_cell.angle_beta   90.00
_cell.angle_gamma   90.00
#
_symmetry.space_group_name_H-M   'P 1'
#
loop_
_entity.id
_entity.type
_entity.pdbx_description
1 polymer ?
#
loop_
_entity_poly.entity_id
_entity_poly.type
_entity_poly.pdbx_seq_one_letter_code
_entity_poly.pdbx_strand_id
1 'polypeptide(L)'
;MLLMLVFMAPVSCAASDKFYADNVPPTGNPIEENTEYFEKFVDLGSATLEEKVDMAARLIPTPAQLEWQRWELTAFIHFTVNTWTGQEWGDGTENPDVFNPGELDTDQWVRTLKDAGFKLVMLTAKHHDGFCLWPTKTTSHSVASSSWKDGKGDVVQMLRESCDKYGMKLGLYVSPWDRNASCYGTPEYDDMFVAQITELLTWYGDVAEMWFDGANGSSIPGTPTHTFDWPRYMKAVKDLQPHVVTAIMGDDIRWVGNEAGRGREQEWSSVALQPAPLKNPATVVSGLEAKSADLGSRDVLSRAKALYWYPAEVDVSIRNGWFYHADQQPKSLETLKQIYFASVGSNAVLLLNIPPDTRGLLPDADVQRLGEFGTWIRESFTDNRVIGGDGAWQAASGKSREFDVQPGQLFNVVMLQEDIARGQRVERFRVEITSDGSTWETIAQGITIGHKRLVKLDTPRTARNLRVTIEQTRRTANLSNVGLYYAK
;
A
#
# COMPACT_ATOMS: atom_id res chain seq x y z
N MET A 1 -55.30 -23.62 6.37
CA MET A 1 -54.13 -23.14 7.06
C MET A 1 -53.04 -22.96 5.99
N LEU A 2 -52.99 -21.74 5.44
CA LEU A 2 -52.16 -21.41 4.27
C LEU A 2 -50.80 -20.88 4.76
N LEU A 3 -49.72 -21.59 4.45
CA LEU A 3 -48.35 -21.22 4.81
C LEU A 3 -47.86 -20.22 3.78
N MET A 4 -47.73 -18.95 4.19
CA MET A 4 -47.05 -17.92 3.39
C MET A 4 -45.52 -18.10 3.52
N LEU A 5 -44.88 -18.56 2.44
CA LEU A 5 -43.43 -18.48 2.29
C LEU A 5 -43.07 -17.03 1.90
N VAL A 6 -42.40 -16.36 2.82
CA VAL A 6 -41.73 -15.04 2.53
C VAL A 6 -40.41 -15.35 1.85
N PHE A 7 -40.35 -15.12 0.54
CA PHE A 7 -39.06 -15.05 -0.17
C PHE A 7 -38.32 -13.75 0.21
N MET A 8 -37.28 -13.89 1.01
CA MET A 8 -36.28 -12.81 1.12
C MET A 8 -35.42 -12.84 -0.15
N ALA A 9 -35.51 -11.80 -0.94
CA ALA A 9 -34.61 -11.57 -2.07
C ALA A 9 -33.19 -11.34 -1.54
N PRO A 10 -32.14 -11.90 -2.20
CA PRO A 10 -30.76 -11.60 -1.82
C PRO A 10 -30.47 -10.11 -2.11
N VAL A 11 -30.04 -9.38 -1.08
CA VAL A 11 -29.51 -8.02 -1.25
C VAL A 11 -28.25 -8.14 -2.10
N SER A 12 -28.33 -7.61 -3.32
CA SER A 12 -27.26 -7.64 -4.32
C SER A 12 -26.02 -6.90 -3.79
N CYS A 13 -24.91 -7.61 -3.71
CA CYS A 13 -23.57 -7.10 -3.37
C CYS A 13 -22.94 -6.25 -4.50
N ALA A 14 -23.72 -5.78 -5.47
CA ALA A 14 -23.24 -5.08 -6.66
C ALA A 14 -22.88 -3.60 -6.44
N ALA A 15 -23.19 -3.02 -5.27
CA ALA A 15 -22.96 -1.58 -5.03
C ALA A 15 -21.52 -1.27 -4.60
N SER A 16 -20.79 -2.23 -3.97
CA SER A 16 -19.42 -1.98 -3.51
C SER A 16 -18.39 -2.05 -4.65
N ASP A 17 -18.60 -2.97 -5.59
CA ASP A 17 -17.68 -3.11 -6.73
C ASP A 17 -17.79 -1.92 -7.71
N LYS A 18 -18.96 -1.29 -7.83
CA LYS A 18 -19.16 -0.08 -8.63
C LYS A 18 -18.40 1.14 -8.08
N PHE A 19 -18.37 1.32 -6.76
CA PHE A 19 -17.73 2.49 -6.15
C PHE A 19 -16.22 2.55 -6.44
N TYR A 20 -15.53 1.41 -6.45
CA TYR A 20 -14.10 1.32 -6.74
C TYR A 20 -13.80 1.15 -8.24
N ALA A 21 -14.72 0.56 -9.01
CA ALA A 21 -14.59 0.45 -10.47
C ALA A 21 -14.85 1.77 -11.19
N ASP A 22 -15.80 2.59 -10.69
CA ASP A 22 -16.20 3.86 -11.31
C ASP A 22 -15.19 5.00 -11.05
N ASN A 23 -14.26 4.85 -10.08
CA ASN A 23 -13.14 5.78 -9.83
C ASN A 23 -11.83 5.40 -10.56
N VAL A 24 -11.85 4.36 -11.37
CA VAL A 24 -10.73 4.07 -12.28
C VAL A 24 -10.85 5.00 -13.49
N PRO A 25 -9.88 5.91 -13.71
CA PRO A 25 -9.91 6.76 -14.89
C PRO A 25 -9.99 5.88 -16.15
N PRO A 26 -10.75 6.26 -17.16
CA PRO A 26 -10.82 5.49 -18.39
C PRO A 26 -9.43 5.35 -18.98
N THR A 27 -9.02 4.12 -19.25
CA THR A 27 -7.75 3.73 -19.88
C THR A 27 -7.71 4.09 -21.37
N GLY A 28 -8.24 5.24 -21.76
CA GLY A 28 -8.68 5.50 -23.13
C GLY A 28 -8.21 6.79 -23.80
N ASN A 29 -7.07 7.39 -23.38
CA ASN A 29 -6.45 8.42 -24.23
C ASN A 29 -5.14 7.86 -24.83
N PRO A 30 -4.87 8.09 -26.14
CA PRO A 30 -3.64 7.56 -26.76
C PRO A 30 -2.43 8.08 -25.97
N ILE A 31 -1.51 7.16 -25.66
CA ILE A 31 -0.13 7.48 -25.30
C ILE A 31 0.34 8.53 -26.31
N GLU A 32 1.03 9.60 -25.86
CA GLU A 32 1.56 10.63 -26.77
C GLU A 32 2.25 9.94 -27.93
N GLU A 33 1.70 10.05 -29.16
CA GLU A 33 2.25 9.36 -30.33
C GLU A 33 3.73 9.71 -30.47
N ASN A 34 4.58 8.70 -30.62
CA ASN A 34 6.05 8.79 -30.70
C ASN A 34 6.78 9.15 -29.41
N THR A 35 6.21 9.00 -28.23
CA THR A 35 6.95 9.16 -26.97
C THR A 35 7.45 7.80 -26.48
N GLU A 36 8.78 7.66 -26.36
CA GLU A 36 9.40 6.51 -25.69
C GLU A 36 9.27 6.65 -24.17
N TYR A 37 8.63 5.67 -23.53
CA TYR A 37 8.48 5.59 -22.07
C TYR A 37 9.50 4.62 -21.48
N PHE A 38 9.88 4.86 -20.25
CA PHE A 38 10.76 4.00 -19.45
C PHE A 38 9.92 3.28 -18.39
N GLU A 39 9.77 1.97 -18.51
CA GLU A 39 9.05 1.18 -17.52
C GLU A 39 9.97 0.85 -16.35
N LYS A 40 9.55 1.16 -15.13
CA LYS A 40 10.19 0.84 -13.85
C LYS A 40 11.55 1.49 -13.60
N PHE A 41 12.40 1.70 -14.61
CA PHE A 41 13.78 2.18 -14.45
C PHE A 41 14.22 3.05 -15.61
N VAL A 42 15.03 4.07 -15.32
CA VAL A 42 15.75 4.84 -16.32
C VAL A 42 17.14 5.22 -15.84
N ASP A 43 18.16 4.95 -16.67
CA ASP A 43 19.52 5.45 -16.48
C ASP A 43 19.60 6.90 -16.96
N LEU A 44 19.99 7.80 -16.06
CA LEU A 44 20.13 9.24 -16.34
C LEU A 44 21.55 9.59 -16.82
N GLY A 45 22.51 8.74 -16.59
CA GLY A 45 23.89 8.92 -17.02
C GLY A 45 24.48 10.30 -16.71
N SER A 46 25.00 10.95 -17.74
CA SER A 46 25.56 12.32 -17.72
C SER A 46 24.59 13.37 -18.28
N ALA A 47 23.29 13.06 -18.40
CA ALA A 47 22.27 13.97 -18.92
C ALA A 47 22.22 15.28 -18.13
N THR A 48 21.91 16.38 -18.81
CA THR A 48 21.64 17.69 -18.20
C THR A 48 20.42 17.62 -17.29
N LEU A 49 20.22 18.61 -16.41
CA LEU A 49 19.03 18.63 -15.54
C LEU A 49 17.72 18.65 -16.35
N GLU A 50 17.67 19.37 -17.47
CA GLU A 50 16.48 19.44 -18.33
C GLU A 50 16.15 18.07 -18.94
N GLU A 51 17.18 17.37 -19.46
CA GLU A 51 17.03 16.01 -19.99
C GLU A 51 16.59 15.03 -18.88
N LYS A 52 17.18 15.12 -17.67
CA LYS A 52 16.77 14.29 -16.53
C LYS A 52 15.31 14.53 -16.11
N VAL A 53 14.86 15.78 -16.14
CA VAL A 53 13.46 16.15 -15.86
C VAL A 53 12.52 15.56 -16.92
N ASP A 54 12.89 15.61 -18.19
CA ASP A 54 12.13 15.01 -19.29
C ASP A 54 12.08 13.47 -19.17
N MET A 55 13.22 12.83 -18.88
CA MET A 55 13.29 11.38 -18.65
C MET A 55 12.44 10.95 -17.45
N ALA A 56 12.50 11.73 -16.34
CA ALA A 56 11.68 11.49 -15.16
C ALA A 56 10.17 11.57 -15.44
N ALA A 57 9.75 12.46 -16.35
CA ALA A 57 8.36 12.60 -16.77
C ALA A 57 7.86 11.41 -17.63
N ARG A 58 8.78 10.66 -18.21
CA ARG A 58 8.50 9.47 -19.05
C ARG A 58 8.70 8.15 -18.32
N LEU A 59 9.12 8.18 -17.05
CA LEU A 59 9.21 7.00 -16.22
C LEU A 59 7.81 6.61 -15.75
N ILE A 60 7.43 5.36 -16.00
CA ILE A 60 6.09 4.81 -15.73
C ILE A 60 6.15 3.54 -14.88
N PRO A 61 5.07 3.19 -14.15
CA PRO A 61 4.95 1.91 -13.46
C PRO A 61 4.87 0.73 -14.41
N THR A 62 5.28 -0.45 -13.93
CA THR A 62 4.81 -1.70 -14.53
C THR A 62 3.29 -1.84 -14.37
N PRO A 63 2.60 -2.69 -15.17
CA PRO A 63 1.18 -2.95 -14.96
C PRO A 63 0.84 -3.41 -13.53
N ALA A 64 1.70 -4.25 -12.93
CA ALA A 64 1.52 -4.73 -11.55
C ALA A 64 1.66 -3.60 -10.51
N GLN A 65 2.67 -2.72 -10.64
CA GLN A 65 2.82 -1.56 -9.77
C GLN A 65 1.66 -0.56 -9.93
N LEU A 66 1.17 -0.37 -11.16
CA LEU A 66 0.02 0.49 -11.41
C LEU A 66 -1.25 -0.05 -10.75
N GLU A 67 -1.52 -1.34 -10.87
CA GLU A 67 -2.65 -1.98 -10.20
C GLU A 67 -2.51 -1.87 -8.69
N TRP A 68 -1.32 -2.15 -8.13
CA TRP A 68 -1.03 -2.06 -6.72
C TRP A 68 -1.30 -0.63 -6.16
N GLN A 69 -0.84 0.42 -6.83
CA GLN A 69 -1.12 1.79 -6.39
C GLN A 69 -2.62 2.13 -6.37
N ARG A 70 -3.43 1.51 -7.23
CA ARG A 70 -4.88 1.67 -7.28
C ARG A 70 -5.63 0.97 -6.14
N TRP A 71 -4.99 0.02 -5.44
CA TRP A 71 -5.64 -0.59 -4.28
C TRP A 71 -5.84 0.39 -3.13
N GLU A 72 -4.93 1.32 -2.93
CA GLU A 72 -4.96 2.37 -1.89
C GLU A 72 -4.97 1.84 -0.46
N LEU A 73 -5.78 0.80 -0.16
CA LEU A 73 -5.95 0.18 1.15
C LEU A 73 -5.61 -1.30 1.08
N THR A 74 -4.58 -1.70 1.82
CA THR A 74 -4.15 -3.08 2.03
C THR A 74 -4.11 -3.37 3.53
N ALA A 75 -4.38 -4.61 3.92
CA ALA A 75 -4.45 -5.02 5.31
C ALA A 75 -3.29 -5.95 5.66
N PHE A 76 -2.68 -5.73 6.81
CA PHE A 76 -1.67 -6.61 7.39
C PHE A 76 -2.30 -7.44 8.52
N ILE A 77 -1.95 -8.72 8.60
CA ILE A 77 -2.35 -9.65 9.65
C ILE A 77 -1.08 -10.20 10.29
N HIS A 78 -0.71 -9.66 11.46
CA HIS A 78 0.34 -10.24 12.29
C HIS A 78 -0.25 -11.30 13.20
N PHE A 79 0.07 -12.56 12.92
CA PHE A 79 -0.47 -13.71 13.63
C PHE A 79 0.55 -14.86 13.61
N THR A 80 1.23 -15.10 14.70
CA THR A 80 2.18 -16.22 14.91
C THR A 80 2.13 -16.65 16.38
N VAL A 81 3.07 -17.46 16.86
CA VAL A 81 3.22 -17.78 18.28
C VAL A 81 3.32 -16.53 19.16
N ASN A 82 3.76 -15.40 18.61
CA ASN A 82 3.87 -14.11 19.32
C ASN A 82 2.52 -13.60 19.83
N THR A 83 1.42 -13.94 19.17
CA THR A 83 0.05 -13.62 19.64
C THR A 83 -0.23 -14.18 21.04
N TRP A 84 0.39 -15.31 21.42
CA TRP A 84 0.20 -15.93 22.74
C TRP A 84 1.32 -15.58 23.72
N THR A 85 2.54 -15.33 23.24
CA THR A 85 3.67 -14.99 24.12
C THR A 85 3.66 -13.51 24.52
N GLY A 86 2.92 -12.66 23.80
CA GLY A 86 2.91 -11.22 24.03
C GLY A 86 4.24 -10.55 23.66
N GLN A 87 5.03 -11.15 22.78
CA GLN A 87 6.29 -10.58 22.31
C GLN A 87 6.13 -10.06 20.88
N GLU A 88 6.80 -8.96 20.54
CA GLU A 88 6.77 -8.43 19.17
C GLU A 88 7.67 -9.23 18.22
N TRP A 89 8.76 -9.81 18.68
CA TRP A 89 9.72 -10.48 17.82
C TRP A 89 9.93 -11.98 18.12
N GLY A 90 9.49 -12.47 19.28
CA GLY A 90 9.79 -13.80 19.74
C GLY A 90 11.31 -14.03 19.96
N ASP A 91 11.73 -15.19 20.36
CA ASP A 91 13.16 -15.53 20.50
C ASP A 91 13.59 -16.73 19.64
N GLY A 92 12.63 -17.42 18.99
CA GLY A 92 12.86 -18.58 18.14
C GLY A 92 12.92 -19.90 18.92
N THR A 93 12.63 -19.89 20.22
CA THR A 93 12.60 -21.09 21.07
C THR A 93 11.19 -21.47 21.52
N GLU A 94 10.18 -20.77 20.99
CA GLU A 94 8.78 -20.98 21.34
C GLU A 94 8.35 -22.42 21.02
N ASN A 95 7.66 -23.06 21.97
CA ASN A 95 7.08 -24.36 21.71
C ASN A 95 5.95 -24.22 20.66
N PRO A 96 5.98 -24.94 19.53
CA PRO A 96 4.91 -24.94 18.52
C PRO A 96 3.50 -25.14 19.10
N ASP A 97 3.33 -25.86 20.21
CA ASP A 97 2.05 -26.10 20.87
C ASP A 97 1.43 -24.84 21.50
N VAL A 98 2.18 -23.74 21.62
CA VAL A 98 1.65 -22.43 22.03
C VAL A 98 0.67 -21.90 20.98
N PHE A 99 0.92 -22.22 19.70
CA PHE A 99 0.02 -21.86 18.61
C PHE A 99 -1.22 -22.77 18.61
N ASN A 100 -2.30 -22.31 19.22
CA ASN A 100 -3.54 -23.07 19.35
C ASN A 100 -4.80 -22.19 19.28
N PRO A 101 -5.10 -21.58 18.12
CA PRO A 101 -6.31 -20.78 17.94
C PRO A 101 -7.56 -21.67 17.90
N GLY A 102 -8.41 -21.59 18.93
CA GLY A 102 -9.59 -22.45 19.07
C GLY A 102 -10.73 -22.12 18.10
N GLU A 103 -10.78 -20.89 17.58
CA GLU A 103 -11.89 -20.36 16.78
C GLU A 103 -11.41 -19.71 15.48
N LEU A 104 -10.23 -20.12 14.96
CA LEU A 104 -9.67 -19.47 13.75
C LEU A 104 -10.68 -19.43 12.60
N ASP A 105 -11.03 -18.23 12.17
CA ASP A 105 -11.95 -17.94 11.07
C ASP A 105 -11.36 -16.90 10.12
N THR A 106 -10.67 -17.35 9.08
CA THR A 106 -10.12 -16.47 8.02
C THR A 106 -11.21 -15.85 7.15
N ASP A 107 -12.41 -16.43 7.11
CA ASP A 107 -13.58 -15.82 6.46
C ASP A 107 -14.02 -14.55 7.21
N GLN A 108 -13.98 -14.56 8.55
CA GLN A 108 -14.25 -13.36 9.35
C GLN A 108 -13.23 -12.27 9.06
N TRP A 109 -11.95 -12.61 8.95
CA TRP A 109 -10.91 -11.64 8.59
C TRP A 109 -11.20 -10.99 7.24
N VAL A 110 -11.34 -11.81 6.20
CA VAL A 110 -11.46 -11.34 4.82
C VAL A 110 -12.77 -10.56 4.59
N ARG A 111 -13.90 -11.01 5.15
CA ARG A 111 -15.18 -10.27 5.06
C ARG A 111 -15.08 -8.90 5.71
N THR A 112 -14.56 -8.83 6.94
CA THR A 112 -14.41 -7.57 7.67
C THR A 112 -13.57 -6.57 6.88
N LEU A 113 -12.44 -7.02 6.33
CA LEU A 113 -11.54 -6.18 5.55
C LEU A 113 -12.17 -5.75 4.22
N LYS A 114 -12.81 -6.67 3.50
CA LYS A 114 -13.52 -6.35 2.26
C LYS A 114 -14.63 -5.32 2.48
N ASP A 115 -15.44 -5.51 3.51
CA ASP A 115 -16.55 -4.60 3.85
C ASP A 115 -16.05 -3.21 4.24
N ALA A 116 -14.84 -3.12 4.82
CA ALA A 116 -14.14 -1.86 5.09
C ALA A 116 -13.45 -1.23 3.86
N GLY A 117 -13.39 -1.96 2.72
CA GLY A 117 -12.88 -1.44 1.44
C GLY A 117 -11.44 -1.83 1.09
N PHE A 118 -10.79 -2.68 1.89
CA PHE A 118 -9.45 -3.19 1.60
C PHE A 118 -9.45 -4.09 0.36
N LYS A 119 -8.31 -4.15 -0.35
CA LYS A 119 -8.14 -4.88 -1.60
C LYS A 119 -7.26 -6.11 -1.49
N LEU A 120 -6.37 -6.13 -0.50
CA LEU A 120 -5.41 -7.19 -0.26
C LEU A 120 -5.34 -7.50 1.23
N VAL A 121 -5.13 -8.78 1.56
CA VAL A 121 -4.78 -9.25 2.91
C VAL A 121 -3.37 -9.80 2.87
N MET A 122 -2.46 -9.19 3.64
CA MET A 122 -1.07 -9.59 3.83
C MET A 122 -0.95 -10.38 5.14
N LEU A 123 -0.54 -11.66 5.06
CA LEU A 123 -0.33 -12.51 6.23
C LEU A 123 1.15 -12.61 6.58
N THR A 124 1.52 -12.47 7.84
CA THR A 124 2.84 -12.89 8.33
C THR A 124 2.94 -14.42 8.30
N ALA A 125 3.21 -14.99 7.12
CA ALA A 125 3.35 -16.44 6.98
C ALA A 125 4.49 -16.99 7.85
N LYS A 126 5.58 -16.22 8.00
CA LYS A 126 6.65 -16.44 8.97
C LYS A 126 7.17 -15.10 9.48
N HIS A 127 7.15 -14.86 10.78
CA HIS A 127 7.76 -13.68 11.42
C HIS A 127 9.19 -14.00 11.92
N HIS A 128 9.82 -13.08 12.66
CA HIS A 128 11.21 -13.20 13.14
C HIS A 128 11.44 -14.38 14.09
N ASP A 129 10.41 -14.86 14.79
CA ASP A 129 10.44 -16.09 15.61
C ASP A 129 10.75 -17.34 14.78
N GLY A 130 10.57 -17.29 13.45
CA GLY A 130 10.82 -18.41 12.54
C GLY A 130 9.65 -19.39 12.45
N PHE A 131 8.53 -19.18 13.19
CA PHE A 131 7.37 -20.07 13.16
C PHE A 131 6.60 -19.92 11.84
N CYS A 132 6.46 -21.03 11.11
CA CYS A 132 5.79 -21.07 9.82
C CYS A 132 4.30 -21.41 9.98
N LEU A 133 3.41 -20.57 9.46
CA LEU A 133 1.95 -20.77 9.48
C LEU A 133 1.44 -21.77 8.44
N TRP A 134 2.35 -22.42 7.71
CA TRP A 134 2.07 -23.50 6.76
C TRP A 134 2.94 -24.72 7.09
N PRO A 135 2.54 -25.94 6.65
CA PRO A 135 3.26 -27.18 6.94
C PRO A 135 4.53 -27.29 6.06
N THR A 136 5.46 -26.34 6.25
CA THR A 136 6.72 -26.26 5.50
C THR A 136 7.55 -27.54 5.66
N LYS A 137 8.33 -27.87 4.63
CA LYS A 137 9.31 -28.96 4.67
C LYS A 137 10.72 -28.52 5.13
N THR A 138 10.89 -27.21 5.36
CA THR A 138 12.22 -26.63 5.63
C THR A 138 12.58 -26.62 7.10
N THR A 139 11.61 -26.62 7.99
CA THR A 139 11.81 -26.61 9.45
C THR A 139 10.67 -27.34 10.16
N SER A 140 10.95 -27.83 11.38
CA SER A 140 9.92 -28.34 12.29
C SER A 140 9.22 -27.22 13.09
N HIS A 141 9.75 -25.99 13.07
CA HIS A 141 9.14 -24.86 13.78
C HIS A 141 7.95 -24.29 12.95
N SER A 142 6.83 -25.00 12.98
CA SER A 142 5.66 -24.71 12.15
C SER A 142 4.37 -25.29 12.72
N VAL A 143 3.26 -24.93 12.13
CA VAL A 143 1.92 -25.49 12.43
C VAL A 143 1.88 -27.01 12.35
N ALA A 144 2.74 -27.66 11.57
CA ALA A 144 2.81 -29.12 11.47
C ALA A 144 3.34 -29.79 12.76
N SER A 145 4.05 -29.05 13.60
CA SER A 145 4.54 -29.54 14.90
C SER A 145 3.69 -29.06 16.07
N SER A 146 2.65 -28.28 15.82
CA SER A 146 1.68 -27.84 16.82
C SER A 146 0.59 -28.91 17.01
N SER A 147 0.03 -29.03 18.21
CA SER A 147 -1.16 -29.84 18.49
C SER A 147 -2.43 -29.27 17.86
N TRP A 148 -2.40 -28.03 17.37
CA TRP A 148 -3.51 -27.40 16.66
C TRP A 148 -3.92 -28.21 15.41
N LYS A 149 -5.21 -28.62 15.35
CA LYS A 149 -5.75 -29.49 14.28
C LYS A 149 -4.94 -30.81 14.10
N ASP A 150 -4.39 -31.37 15.17
CA ASP A 150 -3.54 -32.57 15.15
C ASP A 150 -2.34 -32.44 14.18
N GLY A 151 -1.69 -31.27 14.11
CA GLY A 151 -0.58 -30.99 13.19
C GLY A 151 -0.96 -30.87 11.71
N LYS A 152 -2.25 -30.79 11.39
CA LYS A 152 -2.78 -30.69 10.01
C LYS A 152 -3.28 -29.29 9.67
N GLY A 153 -3.02 -28.33 10.53
CA GLY A 153 -3.41 -26.95 10.30
C GLY A 153 -2.55 -26.30 9.20
N ASP A 154 -3.17 -25.40 8.42
CA ASP A 154 -2.51 -24.57 7.40
C ASP A 154 -3.26 -23.25 7.31
N VAL A 155 -2.71 -22.21 7.97
CA VAL A 155 -3.34 -20.89 8.01
C VAL A 155 -3.25 -20.19 6.65
N VAL A 156 -2.15 -20.42 5.91
CA VAL A 156 -1.97 -19.82 4.57
C VAL A 156 -3.03 -20.38 3.61
N GLN A 157 -3.27 -21.70 3.63
CA GLN A 157 -4.31 -22.32 2.81
C GLN A 157 -5.70 -21.82 3.19
N MET A 158 -6.02 -21.75 4.48
CA MET A 158 -7.31 -21.24 4.95
C MET A 158 -7.55 -19.80 4.50
N LEU A 159 -6.52 -18.95 4.61
CA LEU A 159 -6.62 -17.56 4.14
C LEU A 159 -6.74 -17.48 2.61
N ARG A 160 -6.03 -18.30 1.86
CA ARG A 160 -6.15 -18.39 0.40
C ARG A 160 -7.60 -18.71 -0.01
N GLU A 161 -8.20 -19.71 0.60
CA GLU A 161 -9.58 -20.12 0.34
C GLU A 161 -10.59 -19.00 0.65
N SER A 162 -10.38 -18.27 1.75
CA SER A 162 -11.20 -17.11 2.09
C SER A 162 -10.99 -15.96 1.09
N CYS A 163 -9.75 -15.69 0.67
CA CYS A 163 -9.46 -14.67 -0.36
C CYS A 163 -10.17 -15.01 -1.67
N ASP A 164 -10.12 -16.26 -2.12
CA ASP A 164 -10.81 -16.70 -3.34
C ASP A 164 -12.33 -16.57 -3.22
N LYS A 165 -12.88 -16.99 -2.07
CA LYS A 165 -14.32 -16.93 -1.80
C LYS A 165 -14.87 -15.50 -1.83
N TYR A 166 -14.13 -14.55 -1.32
CA TYR A 166 -14.58 -13.16 -1.21
C TYR A 166 -13.99 -12.24 -2.29
N GLY A 167 -13.12 -12.73 -3.19
CA GLY A 167 -12.50 -11.94 -4.24
C GLY A 167 -11.52 -10.91 -3.69
N MET A 168 -10.76 -11.27 -2.65
CA MET A 168 -9.65 -10.47 -2.10
C MET A 168 -8.32 -10.99 -2.64
N LYS A 169 -7.33 -10.10 -2.76
CA LYS A 169 -5.97 -10.50 -3.13
C LYS A 169 -5.22 -11.02 -1.91
N LEU A 170 -4.37 -12.03 -2.12
CA LEU A 170 -3.47 -12.57 -1.10
C LEU A 170 -2.10 -11.94 -1.23
N GLY A 171 -1.58 -11.42 -0.12
CA GLY A 171 -0.19 -11.06 0.09
C GLY A 171 0.45 -11.94 1.16
N LEU A 172 1.75 -12.19 1.05
CA LEU A 172 2.49 -13.00 2.03
C LEU A 172 3.74 -12.25 2.49
N TYR A 173 3.83 -12.03 3.79
CA TYR A 173 5.05 -11.58 4.45
C TYR A 173 5.87 -12.79 4.88
N VAL A 174 7.16 -12.78 4.59
CA VAL A 174 8.11 -13.78 5.06
C VAL A 174 9.34 -13.07 5.61
N SER A 175 9.56 -13.16 6.92
CA SER A 175 10.76 -12.60 7.51
C SER A 175 12.01 -13.31 7.01
N PRO A 176 12.98 -12.58 6.47
CA PRO A 176 14.30 -13.14 6.18
C PRO A 176 15.14 -13.30 7.45
N TRP A 177 14.85 -12.58 8.53
CA TRP A 177 15.42 -12.84 9.83
C TRP A 177 14.69 -13.99 10.50
N ASP A 178 15.43 -15.04 10.84
CA ASP A 178 14.88 -16.28 11.42
C ASP A 178 15.66 -16.64 12.68
N ARG A 179 15.01 -16.49 13.82
CA ARG A 179 15.63 -16.71 15.13
C ARG A 179 15.66 -18.18 15.55
N ASN A 180 14.87 -19.05 14.87
CA ASN A 180 14.84 -20.49 15.12
C ASN A 180 15.84 -21.26 14.23
N ALA A 181 16.09 -20.80 13.00
CA ALA A 181 16.91 -21.53 12.04
C ALA A 181 18.35 -21.69 12.51
N SER A 182 18.80 -22.92 12.78
CA SER A 182 20.16 -23.21 13.21
C SER A 182 21.22 -22.87 12.16
N CYS A 183 20.85 -22.79 10.87
CA CYS A 183 21.71 -22.38 9.77
C CYS A 183 21.72 -20.86 9.53
N TYR A 184 20.98 -20.07 10.33
CA TYR A 184 20.97 -18.61 10.17
C TYR A 184 22.38 -18.01 10.31
N GLY A 185 22.75 -17.14 9.37
CA GLY A 185 24.11 -16.59 9.30
C GLY A 185 25.06 -17.38 8.40
N THR A 186 24.62 -18.49 7.80
CA THR A 186 25.41 -19.28 6.85
C THR A 186 24.77 -19.32 5.46
N PRO A 187 25.53 -19.69 4.39
CA PRO A 187 24.96 -19.78 3.03
C PRO A 187 23.80 -20.77 2.88
N GLU A 188 23.75 -21.81 3.72
CA GLU A 188 22.67 -22.81 3.73
C GLU A 188 21.32 -22.19 4.10
N TYR A 189 21.33 -21.05 4.81
CA TYR A 189 20.11 -20.32 5.12
C TYR A 189 19.47 -19.73 3.86
N ASP A 190 20.27 -19.25 2.90
CA ASP A 190 19.73 -18.75 1.63
C ASP A 190 19.01 -19.85 0.84
N ASP A 191 19.52 -21.11 0.89
CA ASP A 191 18.84 -22.26 0.28
C ASP A 191 17.50 -22.56 0.96
N MET A 192 17.48 -22.54 2.30
CA MET A 192 16.26 -22.74 3.09
C MET A 192 15.23 -21.64 2.79
N PHE A 193 15.64 -20.38 2.77
CA PHE A 193 14.75 -19.26 2.55
C PHE A 193 14.15 -19.27 1.12
N VAL A 194 14.96 -19.59 0.10
CA VAL A 194 14.46 -19.81 -1.27
C VAL A 194 13.47 -20.96 -1.35
N ALA A 195 13.73 -22.06 -0.60
CA ALA A 195 12.77 -23.16 -0.53
C ALA A 195 11.43 -22.72 0.09
N GLN A 196 11.43 -21.91 1.16
CA GLN A 196 10.22 -21.34 1.75
C GLN A 196 9.47 -20.45 0.78
N ILE A 197 10.15 -19.54 0.07
CA ILE A 197 9.55 -18.73 -1.01
C ILE A 197 8.92 -19.63 -2.08
N THR A 198 9.63 -20.69 -2.48
CA THR A 198 9.14 -21.63 -3.50
C THR A 198 7.88 -22.35 -3.04
N GLU A 199 7.83 -22.86 -1.82
CA GLU A 199 6.62 -23.48 -1.26
C GLU A 199 5.43 -22.51 -1.29
N LEU A 200 5.62 -21.30 -0.80
CA LEU A 200 4.56 -20.29 -0.72
C LEU A 200 4.02 -19.87 -2.08
N LEU A 201 4.89 -19.74 -3.08
CA LEU A 201 4.47 -19.33 -4.43
C LEU A 201 4.00 -20.49 -5.34
N THR A 202 4.18 -21.75 -4.90
CA THR A 202 3.75 -22.92 -5.70
C THR A 202 2.57 -23.68 -5.10
N TRP A 203 2.34 -23.57 -3.78
CA TRP A 203 1.27 -24.34 -3.12
C TRP A 203 -0.05 -23.59 -3.00
N TYR A 204 -0.03 -22.24 -2.94
CA TYR A 204 -1.18 -21.42 -2.55
C TYR A 204 -1.77 -20.59 -3.70
N GLY A 205 -1.49 -20.98 -4.95
CA GLY A 205 -2.04 -20.30 -6.12
C GLY A 205 -1.46 -18.89 -6.32
N ASP A 206 -2.29 -17.98 -6.78
CA ASP A 206 -1.89 -16.63 -7.17
C ASP A 206 -1.63 -15.75 -5.96
N VAL A 207 -0.42 -15.23 -5.82
CA VAL A 207 0.00 -14.28 -4.80
C VAL A 207 0.18 -12.91 -5.45
N ALA A 208 -0.41 -11.87 -4.88
CA ALA A 208 -0.35 -10.54 -5.47
C ALA A 208 0.86 -9.74 -4.99
N GLU A 209 1.31 -9.99 -3.75
CA GLU A 209 2.43 -9.26 -3.14
C GLU A 209 3.24 -10.17 -2.22
N MET A 210 4.57 -10.09 -2.34
CA MET A 210 5.52 -10.69 -1.39
C MET A 210 6.22 -9.58 -0.62
N TRP A 211 6.12 -9.63 0.71
CA TRP A 211 6.67 -8.63 1.60
C TRP A 211 7.85 -9.19 2.38
N PHE A 212 9.02 -8.56 2.25
CA PHE A 212 10.26 -8.97 2.89
C PHE A 212 10.74 -7.90 3.85
N ASP A 213 10.94 -8.27 5.11
CA ASP A 213 11.45 -7.37 6.15
C ASP A 213 12.94 -7.05 5.95
N GLY A 214 13.36 -5.89 6.44
CA GLY A 214 14.76 -5.47 6.43
C GLY A 214 15.55 -5.90 7.67
N ALA A 215 14.90 -6.46 8.68
CA ALA A 215 15.57 -6.90 9.91
C ALA A 215 16.51 -8.10 9.66
N ASN A 216 17.66 -8.10 10.33
CA ASN A 216 18.69 -9.14 10.18
C ASN A 216 19.36 -9.54 11.51
N GLY A 217 18.79 -9.16 12.65
CA GLY A 217 19.33 -9.44 13.97
C GLY A 217 20.39 -8.45 14.49
N SER A 218 20.88 -7.53 13.67
CA SER A 218 21.95 -6.58 14.07
C SER A 218 21.54 -5.61 15.19
N SER A 219 20.25 -5.43 15.41
CA SER A 219 19.72 -4.59 16.49
C SER A 219 19.77 -5.23 17.87
N ILE A 220 20.01 -6.55 17.97
CA ILE A 220 20.07 -7.29 19.23
C ILE A 220 21.50 -7.77 19.46
N PRO A 221 22.21 -7.25 20.48
CA PRO A 221 23.58 -7.68 20.79
C PRO A 221 23.69 -9.20 21.02
N GLY A 222 24.70 -9.84 20.40
CA GLY A 222 24.95 -11.27 20.53
C GLY A 222 24.07 -12.17 19.66
N THR A 223 23.16 -11.61 18.87
CA THR A 223 22.36 -12.37 17.89
C THR A 223 23.15 -12.55 16.58
N PRO A 224 23.12 -13.74 15.96
CA PRO A 224 23.68 -13.92 14.63
C PRO A 224 23.05 -12.95 13.63
N THR A 225 23.87 -12.47 12.69
CA THR A 225 23.42 -11.65 11.56
C THR A 225 23.63 -12.41 10.27
N HIS A 226 22.83 -12.10 9.24
CA HIS A 226 22.94 -12.68 7.92
C HIS A 226 23.09 -11.62 6.85
N THR A 227 23.85 -11.90 5.81
CA THR A 227 23.92 -11.07 4.61
C THR A 227 23.06 -11.75 3.54
N PHE A 228 21.86 -11.25 3.34
CA PHE A 228 20.85 -11.84 2.47
C PHE A 228 21.23 -11.76 0.98
N ASP A 229 21.04 -12.84 0.24
CA ASP A 229 21.16 -12.88 -1.22
C ASP A 229 19.87 -12.36 -1.91
N TRP A 230 19.59 -11.05 -1.74
CA TRP A 230 18.41 -10.42 -2.31
C TRP A 230 18.21 -10.65 -3.82
N PRO A 231 19.27 -10.59 -4.67
CA PRO A 231 19.11 -10.89 -6.09
C PRO A 231 18.56 -12.30 -6.34
N ARG A 232 19.03 -13.29 -5.57
CA ARG A 232 18.56 -14.67 -5.67
C ARG A 232 17.11 -14.83 -5.21
N TYR A 233 16.72 -14.16 -4.12
CA TYR A 233 15.36 -14.18 -3.61
C TYR A 233 14.39 -13.55 -4.60
N MET A 234 14.71 -12.38 -5.12
CA MET A 234 13.88 -11.70 -6.14
C MET A 234 13.77 -12.52 -7.42
N LYS A 235 14.87 -13.14 -7.85
CA LYS A 235 14.84 -14.04 -8.99
C LYS A 235 13.89 -15.22 -8.76
N ALA A 236 13.92 -15.85 -7.60
CA ALA A 236 13.02 -16.95 -7.26
C ALA A 236 11.55 -16.51 -7.33
N VAL A 237 11.20 -15.34 -6.78
CA VAL A 237 9.85 -14.78 -6.86
C VAL A 237 9.42 -14.57 -8.31
N LYS A 238 10.25 -13.88 -9.11
CA LYS A 238 9.89 -13.49 -10.48
C LYS A 238 9.87 -14.67 -11.46
N ASP A 239 10.70 -15.70 -11.23
CA ASP A 239 10.67 -16.92 -12.04
C ASP A 239 9.38 -17.72 -11.80
N LEU A 240 8.88 -17.75 -10.57
CA LEU A 240 7.69 -18.52 -10.19
C LEU A 240 6.39 -17.76 -10.52
N GLN A 241 6.33 -16.48 -10.17
CA GLN A 241 5.15 -15.63 -10.43
C GLN A 241 5.61 -14.21 -10.84
N PRO A 242 5.81 -13.94 -12.15
CA PRO A 242 6.38 -12.68 -12.64
C PRO A 242 5.57 -11.41 -12.29
N HIS A 243 4.26 -11.56 -12.05
CA HIS A 243 3.34 -10.46 -11.75
C HIS A 243 3.33 -10.05 -10.27
N VAL A 244 3.90 -10.87 -9.37
CA VAL A 244 3.98 -10.56 -7.95
C VAL A 244 4.79 -9.29 -7.75
N VAL A 245 4.22 -8.30 -7.04
CA VAL A 245 5.01 -7.15 -6.59
C VAL A 245 5.79 -7.49 -5.32
N THR A 246 7.01 -6.99 -5.23
CA THR A 246 7.90 -7.24 -4.09
C THR A 246 8.07 -5.96 -3.27
N ALA A 247 7.78 -6.06 -1.96
CA ALA A 247 7.74 -4.91 -1.07
C ALA A 247 8.89 -4.92 -0.06
N ILE A 248 9.26 -3.75 0.33
CA ILE A 248 10.20 -3.22 1.28
C ILE A 248 11.65 -3.57 0.91
N MET A 249 12.08 -4.80 1.04
CA MET A 249 13.38 -5.24 0.54
C MET A 249 13.29 -5.78 -0.90
N GLY A 250 12.15 -5.56 -1.54
CA GLY A 250 11.92 -5.80 -2.96
C GLY A 250 12.30 -4.64 -3.87
N ASP A 251 12.09 -4.82 -5.17
CA ASP A 251 12.42 -3.82 -6.20
C ASP A 251 11.19 -3.15 -6.83
N ASP A 252 9.97 -3.44 -6.32
CA ASP A 252 8.74 -2.86 -6.86
C ASP A 252 8.13 -1.77 -5.96
N ILE A 253 8.19 -1.96 -4.63
CA ILE A 253 7.52 -1.11 -3.64
C ILE A 253 8.51 -0.80 -2.52
N ARG A 254 8.61 0.47 -2.13
CA ARG A 254 9.47 0.91 -1.04
C ARG A 254 8.71 1.16 0.25
N TRP A 255 9.37 0.93 1.35
CA TRP A 255 8.95 1.44 2.65
C TRP A 255 8.99 2.98 2.66
N VAL A 256 7.97 3.60 3.26
CA VAL A 256 7.91 5.06 3.37
C VAL A 256 9.00 5.66 4.27
N GLY A 257 9.60 4.84 5.15
CA GLY A 257 10.67 5.23 6.06
C GLY A 257 10.24 5.48 7.51
N ASN A 258 9.00 5.15 7.85
CA ASN A 258 8.45 5.22 9.22
C ASN A 258 7.24 4.30 9.35
N GLU A 259 6.90 3.90 10.59
CA GLU A 259 5.73 3.10 10.96
C GLU A 259 4.62 3.95 11.59
N ALA A 260 4.59 5.24 11.27
CA ALA A 260 3.68 6.20 11.89
C ALA A 260 2.40 6.48 11.09
N GLY A 261 2.20 5.75 10.00
CA GLY A 261 1.02 5.91 9.14
C GLY A 261 1.05 7.19 8.29
N ARG A 262 2.24 7.68 7.88
CA ARG A 262 2.34 8.93 7.11
C ARG A 262 3.39 8.89 6.02
N GLY A 263 3.00 9.35 4.83
CA GLY A 263 3.88 9.71 3.74
C GLY A 263 4.50 11.10 3.90
N ARG A 264 5.26 11.52 2.90
CA ARG A 264 5.82 12.88 2.80
C ARG A 264 4.77 13.84 2.26
N GLU A 265 4.97 15.12 2.50
CA GLU A 265 4.19 16.15 1.82
C GLU A 265 4.42 16.10 0.29
N GLN A 266 5.64 15.83 -0.14
CA GLN A 266 6.02 15.64 -1.54
C GLN A 266 6.38 14.16 -1.81
N GLU A 267 5.37 13.30 -1.89
CA GLU A 267 5.60 11.89 -2.14
C GLU A 267 5.71 11.59 -3.64
N TRP A 268 6.89 11.15 -4.05
CA TRP A 268 7.20 10.77 -5.42
C TRP A 268 7.13 9.25 -5.58
N SER A 269 6.54 8.78 -6.69
CA SER A 269 6.68 7.40 -7.16
C SER A 269 7.92 7.24 -8.04
N SER A 270 8.30 8.30 -8.77
CA SER A 270 9.55 8.39 -9.55
C SER A 270 10.66 8.94 -8.67
N VAL A 271 11.54 8.09 -8.16
CA VAL A 271 12.54 8.43 -7.11
C VAL A 271 13.96 8.04 -7.50
N ALA A 272 14.94 8.79 -6.96
CA ALA A 272 16.36 8.50 -7.10
C ALA A 272 16.89 7.55 -6.01
N LEU A 273 15.99 6.99 -5.20
CA LEU A 273 16.33 5.96 -4.21
C LEU A 273 16.44 4.61 -4.90
N GLN A 274 17.60 3.99 -4.77
CA GLN A 274 17.84 2.65 -5.33
C GLN A 274 17.11 1.59 -4.53
N PRO A 275 16.36 0.66 -5.17
CA PRO A 275 15.82 -0.52 -4.51
C PRO A 275 16.91 -1.39 -3.86
N ALA A 276 16.62 -1.92 -2.68
CA ALA A 276 17.58 -2.68 -1.88
C ALA A 276 18.23 -3.88 -2.62
N PRO A 277 17.52 -4.66 -3.47
CA PRO A 277 18.09 -5.78 -4.21
C PRO A 277 19.10 -5.38 -5.28
N LEU A 278 19.02 -4.15 -5.79
CA LEU A 278 19.73 -3.70 -6.99
C LEU A 278 21.08 -3.04 -6.69
N LYS A 279 21.84 -3.46 -5.73
CA LYS A 279 23.10 -2.82 -5.27
C LYS A 279 24.04 -2.40 -6.41
N ASN A 280 23.77 -1.23 -7.01
CA ASN A 280 24.68 -0.60 -7.98
C ASN A 280 25.21 0.73 -7.42
N PRO A 281 26.43 0.77 -6.88
CA PRO A 281 27.00 1.99 -6.27
C PRO A 281 27.02 3.19 -7.22
N ALA A 282 27.09 2.97 -8.54
CA ALA A 282 27.13 4.04 -9.55
C ALA A 282 25.79 4.81 -9.65
N THR A 283 24.68 4.23 -9.18
CA THR A 283 23.34 4.85 -9.23
C THR A 283 22.92 5.49 -7.90
N VAL A 284 23.68 5.23 -6.82
CA VAL A 284 23.34 5.73 -5.48
C VAL A 284 23.57 7.24 -5.38
N VAL A 285 22.58 7.96 -4.89
CA VAL A 285 22.72 9.37 -4.50
C VAL A 285 23.21 9.40 -3.05
N SER A 286 24.38 10.00 -2.83
CA SER A 286 24.97 10.07 -1.48
C SER A 286 24.04 10.77 -0.49
N GLY A 287 23.81 10.13 0.66
CA GLY A 287 22.95 10.65 1.74
C GLY A 287 21.45 10.54 1.48
N LEU A 288 21.01 9.85 0.40
CA LEU A 288 19.60 9.58 0.15
C LEU A 288 19.20 8.22 0.75
N GLU A 289 18.23 8.26 1.65
CA GLU A 289 17.69 7.09 2.36
C GLU A 289 16.16 7.07 2.29
N ALA A 290 15.55 5.93 2.62
CA ALA A 290 14.09 5.79 2.65
C ALA A 290 13.39 6.87 3.49
N LYS A 291 14.00 7.33 4.59
CA LYS A 291 13.47 8.39 5.47
C LYS A 291 13.80 9.83 5.01
N SER A 292 14.58 10.04 3.94
CA SER A 292 14.89 11.38 3.44
C SER A 292 13.64 12.16 3.08
N ALA A 293 13.61 13.45 3.36
CA ALA A 293 12.43 14.30 3.17
C ALA A 293 12.03 14.48 1.69
N ASP A 294 12.97 14.34 0.78
CA ASP A 294 12.78 14.47 -0.67
C ASP A 294 13.51 13.35 -1.40
N LEU A 295 12.81 12.69 -2.31
CA LEU A 295 13.33 11.56 -3.08
C LEU A 295 13.32 11.78 -4.60
N GLY A 296 12.70 12.87 -5.09
CA GLY A 296 12.47 12.99 -6.52
C GLY A 296 12.34 14.41 -7.07
N SER A 297 12.50 15.48 -6.29
CA SER A 297 12.46 16.86 -6.81
C SER A 297 13.58 17.14 -7.82
N ARG A 298 13.53 18.30 -8.50
CA ARG A 298 14.60 18.74 -9.41
C ARG A 298 15.96 18.83 -8.73
N ASP A 299 15.99 19.18 -7.43
CA ASP A 299 17.23 19.22 -6.66
C ASP A 299 17.84 17.81 -6.53
N VAL A 300 17.03 16.82 -6.21
CA VAL A 300 17.45 15.41 -6.20
C VAL A 300 17.85 14.94 -7.60
N LEU A 301 17.06 15.26 -8.64
CA LEU A 301 17.35 14.90 -10.04
C LEU A 301 18.69 15.44 -10.51
N SER A 302 19.08 16.65 -10.08
CA SER A 302 20.36 17.25 -10.47
C SER A 302 21.55 16.35 -10.14
N ARG A 303 21.47 15.59 -9.05
CA ARG A 303 22.51 14.69 -8.53
C ARG A 303 22.29 13.22 -8.91
N ALA A 304 21.09 12.86 -9.36
CA ALA A 304 20.72 11.47 -9.66
C ALA A 304 21.44 10.92 -10.88
N LYS A 305 21.78 9.65 -10.84
CA LYS A 305 22.34 8.86 -11.95
C LYS A 305 21.32 7.87 -12.54
N ALA A 306 20.27 7.58 -11.79
CA ALA A 306 19.18 6.75 -12.22
C ALA A 306 17.89 7.11 -11.48
N LEU A 307 16.75 6.73 -12.04
CA LEU A 307 15.45 6.79 -11.37
C LEU A 307 14.73 5.44 -11.46
N TYR A 308 13.94 5.20 -10.44
CA TYR A 308 13.11 4.02 -10.32
C TYR A 308 11.65 4.45 -10.11
N TRP A 309 10.71 3.76 -10.76
CA TRP A 309 9.34 3.79 -10.31
C TRP A 309 9.25 2.92 -9.06
N TYR A 310 9.21 3.55 -7.91
CA TYR A 310 9.32 2.88 -6.61
C TYR A 310 8.39 3.55 -5.62
N PRO A 311 7.06 3.30 -5.77
CA PRO A 311 6.01 3.93 -4.98
C PRO A 311 6.09 3.54 -3.50
N ALA A 312 5.55 4.40 -2.63
CA ALA A 312 5.61 4.22 -1.20
C ALA A 312 4.47 3.34 -0.68
N GLU A 313 4.82 2.42 0.21
CA GLU A 313 3.89 1.80 1.15
C GLU A 313 4.05 2.45 2.53
N VAL A 314 2.92 2.76 3.14
CA VAL A 314 2.81 3.35 4.48
C VAL A 314 2.20 2.32 5.39
N ASP A 315 3.01 1.73 6.25
CA ASP A 315 2.58 0.74 7.23
C ASP A 315 2.30 1.37 8.60
N VAL A 316 1.29 0.85 9.28
CA VAL A 316 0.94 1.24 10.64
C VAL A 316 -0.02 0.21 11.23
N SER A 317 0.09 -0.04 12.54
CA SER A 317 -0.87 -0.91 13.22
C SER A 317 -2.09 -0.14 13.72
N ILE A 318 -3.26 -0.78 13.68
CA ILE A 318 -4.49 -0.24 14.29
C ILE A 318 -4.38 -0.15 15.83
N ARG A 319 -3.49 -0.97 16.43
CA ARG A 319 -3.18 -0.99 17.88
C ARG A 319 -1.77 -0.45 18.15
N ASN A 320 -1.28 -0.56 19.37
CA ASN A 320 0.13 -0.34 19.68
C ASN A 320 0.88 -1.67 19.44
N GLY A 321 2.06 -1.61 18.78
CA GLY A 321 2.76 -2.83 18.36
C GLY A 321 2.07 -3.55 17.19
N TRP A 322 2.65 -4.67 16.76
CA TRP A 322 2.21 -5.43 15.59
C TRP A 322 1.32 -6.61 15.96
N PHE A 323 1.59 -7.27 17.09
CA PHE A 323 0.78 -8.39 17.57
C PHE A 323 -0.34 -7.94 18.52
N TYR A 324 -1.31 -8.83 18.73
CA TYR A 324 -2.43 -8.57 19.62
C TYR A 324 -2.02 -8.54 21.10
N HIS A 325 -2.52 -7.54 21.82
CA HIS A 325 -2.45 -7.45 23.28
C HIS A 325 -3.84 -7.11 23.84
N ALA A 326 -4.29 -7.89 24.83
CA ALA A 326 -5.67 -7.80 25.34
C ALA A 326 -5.99 -6.48 26.07
N ASP A 327 -4.98 -5.79 26.59
CA ASP A 327 -5.10 -4.50 27.29
C ASP A 327 -5.13 -3.29 26.33
N GLN A 328 -4.91 -3.52 25.02
CA GLN A 328 -4.90 -2.45 24.02
C GLN A 328 -6.25 -2.29 23.34
N GLN A 329 -6.51 -1.08 22.87
CA GLN A 329 -7.68 -0.73 22.08
C GLN A 329 -7.24 -0.25 20.67
N PRO A 330 -8.11 -0.38 19.65
CA PRO A 330 -7.82 0.18 18.34
C PRO A 330 -7.74 1.72 18.40
N LYS A 331 -6.92 2.28 17.51
CA LYS A 331 -6.86 3.72 17.28
C LYS A 331 -8.27 4.30 17.06
N SER A 332 -8.47 5.55 17.46
CA SER A 332 -9.74 6.23 17.24
C SER A 332 -10.05 6.39 15.74
N LEU A 333 -11.32 6.51 15.38
CA LEU A 333 -11.71 6.80 14.00
C LEU A 333 -11.04 8.08 13.49
N GLU A 334 -10.93 9.12 14.32
CA GLU A 334 -10.26 10.36 13.92
C GLU A 334 -8.77 10.15 13.63
N THR A 335 -8.08 9.29 14.39
CA THR A 335 -6.69 8.92 14.09
C THR A 335 -6.59 8.18 12.75
N LEU A 336 -7.50 7.24 12.45
CA LEU A 336 -7.51 6.53 11.17
C LEU A 336 -7.81 7.47 9.99
N LYS A 337 -8.69 8.46 10.17
CA LYS A 337 -8.92 9.52 9.17
C LYS A 337 -7.64 10.31 8.89
N GLN A 338 -6.90 10.71 9.94
CA GLN A 338 -5.62 11.41 9.79
C GLN A 338 -4.59 10.54 9.05
N ILE A 339 -4.50 9.25 9.37
CA ILE A 339 -3.64 8.30 8.68
C ILE A 339 -4.03 8.20 7.20
N TYR A 340 -5.32 8.11 6.86
CA TYR A 340 -5.80 8.05 5.48
C TYR A 340 -5.38 9.30 4.67
N PHE A 341 -5.55 10.49 5.23
CA PHE A 341 -5.10 11.73 4.59
C PHE A 341 -3.58 11.78 4.42
N ALA A 342 -2.84 11.28 5.42
CA ALA A 342 -1.38 11.32 5.42
C ALA A 342 -0.71 10.18 4.63
N SER A 343 -1.45 9.15 4.21
CA SER A 343 -0.97 8.03 3.40
C SER A 343 -1.60 8.04 2.00
N VAL A 344 -2.83 7.57 1.86
CA VAL A 344 -3.56 7.54 0.57
C VAL A 344 -3.70 8.95 -0.02
N GLY A 345 -4.00 9.94 0.82
CA GLY A 345 -4.07 11.34 0.43
C GLY A 345 -2.73 12.00 0.11
N SER A 346 -1.62 11.26 0.25
CA SER A 346 -0.26 11.71 -0.05
C SER A 346 0.46 10.79 -1.05
N ASN A 347 -0.27 10.25 -2.03
CA ASN A 347 0.29 9.42 -3.12
C ASN A 347 0.97 8.13 -2.63
N ALA A 348 0.47 7.49 -1.57
CA ALA A 348 0.99 6.22 -1.05
C ALA A 348 -0.14 5.20 -0.88
N VAL A 349 0.21 3.93 -0.77
CA VAL A 349 -0.72 2.86 -0.37
C VAL A 349 -0.62 2.67 1.13
N LEU A 350 -1.76 2.55 1.80
CA LEU A 350 -1.84 2.28 3.24
C LEU A 350 -1.89 0.78 3.49
N LEU A 351 -0.90 0.25 4.22
CA LEU A 351 -0.89 -1.10 4.78
C LEU A 351 -1.24 -1.01 6.28
N LEU A 352 -2.51 -1.21 6.61
CA LEU A 352 -2.98 -1.15 7.99
C LEU A 352 -2.93 -2.54 8.63
N ASN A 353 -2.22 -2.68 9.75
CA ASN A 353 -2.16 -3.94 10.48
C ASN A 353 -3.33 -4.10 11.45
N ILE A 354 -3.97 -5.27 11.41
CA ILE A 354 -5.10 -5.67 12.25
C ILE A 354 -4.79 -7.05 12.82
N PRO A 355 -4.20 -7.15 14.04
CA PRO A 355 -3.79 -8.42 14.61
C PRO A 355 -4.97 -9.21 15.15
N PRO A 356 -5.17 -10.47 14.74
CA PRO A 356 -6.12 -11.38 15.37
C PRO A 356 -5.74 -11.69 16.82
N ASP A 357 -6.74 -11.94 17.65
CA ASP A 357 -6.54 -12.35 19.05
C ASP A 357 -6.19 -13.84 19.18
N THR A 358 -6.01 -14.32 20.41
CA THR A 358 -5.63 -15.72 20.69
C THR A 358 -6.71 -16.75 20.30
N ARG A 359 -7.95 -16.32 20.04
CA ARG A 359 -8.98 -17.19 19.46
C ARG A 359 -8.75 -17.44 17.96
N GLY A 360 -8.03 -16.55 17.28
CA GLY A 360 -7.86 -16.52 15.83
C GLY A 360 -8.91 -15.69 15.11
N LEU A 361 -9.51 -14.71 15.79
CA LEU A 361 -10.51 -13.78 15.25
C LEU A 361 -9.99 -12.35 15.30
N LEU A 362 -10.40 -11.50 14.35
CA LEU A 362 -10.25 -10.07 14.55
C LEU A 362 -11.13 -9.65 15.73
N PRO A 363 -10.58 -8.90 16.72
CA PRO A 363 -11.33 -8.46 17.89
C PRO A 363 -12.55 -7.62 17.52
N ASP A 364 -13.65 -7.77 18.23
CA ASP A 364 -14.92 -7.06 17.95
C ASP A 364 -14.73 -5.54 17.88
N ALA A 365 -13.88 -4.97 18.76
CA ALA A 365 -13.59 -3.54 18.74
C ALA A 365 -12.86 -3.10 17.45
N ASP A 366 -12.01 -3.95 16.89
CA ASP A 366 -11.30 -3.69 15.64
C ASP A 366 -12.26 -3.83 14.44
N VAL A 367 -13.11 -4.87 14.45
CA VAL A 367 -14.17 -5.07 13.45
C VAL A 367 -15.10 -3.86 13.38
N GLN A 368 -15.56 -3.38 14.54
CA GLN A 368 -16.39 -2.17 14.61
C GLN A 368 -15.64 -0.96 14.05
N ARG A 369 -14.38 -0.73 14.46
CA ARG A 369 -13.59 0.41 14.04
C ARG A 369 -13.32 0.40 12.54
N LEU A 370 -13.05 -0.77 11.95
CA LEU A 370 -12.90 -0.93 10.51
C LEU A 370 -14.19 -0.63 9.75
N GLY A 371 -15.34 -1.07 10.28
CA GLY A 371 -16.65 -0.75 9.74
C GLY A 371 -16.94 0.75 9.73
N GLU A 372 -16.63 1.45 10.83
CA GLU A 372 -16.73 2.91 10.94
C GLU A 372 -15.79 3.61 9.93
N PHE A 373 -14.56 3.15 9.79
CA PHE A 373 -13.57 3.70 8.88
C PHE A 373 -13.95 3.52 7.42
N GLY A 374 -14.33 2.30 7.02
CA GLY A 374 -14.80 2.03 5.65
C GLY A 374 -16.06 2.81 5.29
N THR A 375 -17.00 2.96 6.23
CA THR A 375 -18.20 3.77 6.05
C THR A 375 -17.84 5.25 5.85
N TRP A 376 -16.94 5.77 6.68
CA TRP A 376 -16.47 7.13 6.55
C TRP A 376 -15.83 7.40 5.19
N ILE A 377 -14.97 6.50 4.68
CA ILE A 377 -14.35 6.64 3.35
C ILE A 377 -15.44 6.69 2.26
N ARG A 378 -16.36 5.73 2.26
CA ARG A 378 -17.44 5.67 1.27
C ARG A 378 -18.29 6.94 1.29
N GLU A 379 -18.78 7.36 2.46
CA GLU A 379 -19.63 8.55 2.57
C GLU A 379 -18.89 9.84 2.22
N SER A 380 -17.59 9.93 2.52
CA SER A 380 -16.81 11.14 2.28
C SER A 380 -16.50 11.37 0.80
N PHE A 381 -16.23 10.30 0.03
CA PHE A 381 -15.66 10.41 -1.31
C PHE A 381 -16.58 9.90 -2.43
N THR A 382 -17.88 9.66 -2.16
CA THR A 382 -18.84 9.24 -3.19
C THR A 382 -19.31 10.38 -4.07
N ASP A 383 -19.48 11.57 -3.51
CA ASP A 383 -20.25 12.66 -4.13
C ASP A 383 -19.31 13.84 -4.43
N ASN A 384 -18.75 13.84 -5.65
CA ASN A 384 -17.92 14.94 -6.13
C ASN A 384 -18.76 16.19 -6.40
N ARG A 385 -18.43 17.32 -5.76
CA ARG A 385 -19.11 18.61 -5.94
C ARG A 385 -18.67 19.34 -7.20
N VAL A 386 -17.61 18.89 -7.86
CA VAL A 386 -17.10 19.48 -9.13
C VAL A 386 -17.86 18.87 -10.30
N ILE A 387 -18.49 19.69 -11.12
CA ILE A 387 -19.21 19.24 -12.31
C ILE A 387 -18.18 18.93 -13.41
N GLY A 388 -18.16 17.66 -13.89
CA GLY A 388 -17.20 17.20 -14.91
C GLY A 388 -15.75 17.16 -14.43
N GLY A 389 -15.53 17.04 -13.11
CA GLY A 389 -14.20 16.95 -12.52
C GLY A 389 -13.50 15.62 -12.76
N ASP A 390 -14.24 14.58 -13.14
CA ASP A 390 -13.78 13.25 -13.54
C ASP A 390 -13.28 13.16 -14.99
N GLY A 391 -13.34 14.28 -15.72
CA GLY A 391 -12.87 14.38 -17.09
C GLY A 391 -11.36 14.57 -17.17
N ALA A 392 -10.68 13.76 -18.01
CA ALA A 392 -9.26 13.91 -18.29
C ALA A 392 -8.89 15.34 -18.72
N TRP A 393 -7.82 15.88 -18.14
CA TRP A 393 -7.32 17.20 -18.44
C TRP A 393 -5.80 17.20 -18.58
N GLN A 394 -5.31 17.77 -19.67
CA GLN A 394 -3.88 17.97 -19.91
C GLN A 394 -3.47 19.40 -19.58
N ALA A 395 -2.41 19.55 -18.78
CA ALA A 395 -1.92 20.85 -18.33
C ALA A 395 -0.41 20.98 -18.46
N ALA A 396 0.05 21.99 -19.22
CA ALA A 396 1.43 22.47 -19.17
C ALA A 396 1.63 23.40 -17.95
N SER A 397 2.88 23.70 -17.62
CA SER A 397 3.21 24.67 -16.55
C SER A 397 2.54 26.01 -16.79
N GLY A 398 1.98 26.59 -15.72
CA GLY A 398 1.25 27.86 -15.73
C GLY A 398 -0.18 27.79 -16.30
N LYS A 399 -0.67 26.61 -16.68
CA LYS A 399 -2.05 26.43 -17.21
C LYS A 399 -3.06 26.18 -16.09
N SER A 400 -4.22 26.80 -16.25
CA SER A 400 -5.35 26.64 -15.35
C SER A 400 -6.56 26.09 -16.09
N ARG A 401 -7.44 25.40 -15.34
CA ARG A 401 -8.79 25.02 -15.78
C ARG A 401 -9.79 25.42 -14.71
N GLU A 402 -10.92 25.96 -15.14
CA GLU A 402 -12.05 26.30 -14.29
C GLU A 402 -13.13 25.23 -14.43
N PHE A 403 -13.81 24.98 -13.32
CA PHE A 403 -14.89 24.00 -13.20
C PHE A 403 -16.07 24.65 -12.47
N ASP A 404 -17.28 24.30 -12.88
CA ASP A 404 -18.48 24.63 -12.11
C ASP A 404 -18.56 23.74 -10.87
N VAL A 405 -19.01 24.31 -9.76
CA VAL A 405 -19.28 23.61 -8.50
C VAL A 405 -20.77 23.52 -8.26
N GLN A 406 -21.25 22.40 -7.75
CA GLN A 406 -22.66 22.19 -7.41
C GLN A 406 -23.13 23.27 -6.42
N PRO A 407 -24.18 24.05 -6.76
CA PRO A 407 -24.60 25.22 -5.98
C PRO A 407 -24.99 24.84 -4.54
N GLY A 408 -24.48 25.61 -3.55
CA GLY A 408 -24.86 25.49 -2.14
C GLY A 408 -24.34 24.25 -1.43
N GLN A 409 -23.59 23.37 -2.11
CA GLN A 409 -23.03 22.17 -1.51
C GLN A 409 -21.76 22.51 -0.71
N LEU A 410 -21.71 22.02 0.54
CA LEU A 410 -20.54 22.14 1.39
C LEU A 410 -19.45 21.14 0.96
N PHE A 411 -18.19 21.57 1.06
CA PHE A 411 -17.01 20.72 0.93
C PHE A 411 -15.91 21.16 1.91
N ASN A 412 -15.04 20.23 2.28
CA ASN A 412 -13.88 20.49 3.14
C ASN A 412 -12.64 19.68 2.72
N VAL A 413 -12.70 19.01 1.56
CA VAL A 413 -11.56 18.26 0.99
C VAL A 413 -11.44 18.57 -0.49
N VAL A 414 -10.22 18.88 -0.93
CA VAL A 414 -9.82 18.92 -2.33
C VAL A 414 -9.16 17.58 -2.68
N MET A 415 -9.55 16.96 -3.79
CA MET A 415 -8.91 15.77 -4.35
C MET A 415 -8.37 16.08 -5.74
N LEU A 416 -7.11 15.74 -5.98
CA LEU A 416 -6.49 15.81 -7.30
C LEU A 416 -5.83 14.45 -7.60
N GLN A 417 -5.93 13.98 -8.85
CA GLN A 417 -5.30 12.74 -9.30
C GLN A 417 -4.64 12.94 -10.67
N GLU A 418 -3.44 12.39 -10.84
CA GLU A 418 -2.79 12.23 -12.15
C GLU A 418 -3.09 10.85 -12.72
N ASP A 419 -3.13 10.73 -14.03
CA ASP A 419 -3.04 9.45 -14.74
C ASP A 419 -1.59 8.97 -14.70
N ILE A 420 -1.22 8.29 -13.61
CA ILE A 420 0.15 7.81 -13.37
C ILE A 420 0.62 6.72 -14.35
N ALA A 421 -0.28 6.12 -15.13
CA ALA A 421 0.11 5.25 -16.25
C ALA A 421 0.97 5.98 -17.28
N ARG A 422 0.96 7.32 -17.26
CA ARG A 422 1.76 8.22 -18.10
C ARG A 422 2.88 8.93 -17.34
N GLY A 423 3.19 8.46 -16.14
CA GLY A 423 4.20 9.05 -15.25
C GLY A 423 3.63 10.10 -14.30
N GLN A 424 4.36 10.35 -13.23
CA GLN A 424 4.08 11.42 -12.26
C GLN A 424 4.79 12.70 -12.69
N ARG A 425 4.05 13.76 -13.01
CA ARG A 425 4.58 14.95 -13.69
C ARG A 425 4.41 16.26 -12.94
N VAL A 426 3.36 16.40 -12.12
CA VAL A 426 3.09 17.65 -11.39
C VAL A 426 4.13 17.88 -10.31
N GLU A 427 4.72 19.10 -10.32
CA GLU A 427 5.73 19.56 -9.35
C GLU A 427 5.19 20.66 -8.44
N ARG A 428 4.16 21.39 -8.87
CA ARG A 428 3.47 22.38 -8.05
C ARG A 428 2.09 22.69 -8.61
N PHE A 429 1.12 22.79 -7.71
CA PHE A 429 -0.25 23.14 -8.03
C PHE A 429 -0.85 24.14 -7.04
N ARG A 430 -1.90 24.85 -7.48
CA ARG A 430 -2.72 25.72 -6.66
C ARG A 430 -4.19 25.52 -7.01
N VAL A 431 -5.05 25.59 -5.99
CA VAL A 431 -6.49 25.47 -6.10
C VAL A 431 -7.15 26.70 -5.51
N GLU A 432 -8.03 27.32 -6.29
CA GLU A 432 -8.73 28.53 -5.92
C GLU A 432 -10.22 28.35 -6.12
N ILE A 433 -11.02 29.06 -5.34
CA ILE A 433 -12.48 29.10 -5.46
C ILE A 433 -12.98 30.53 -5.60
N THR A 434 -14.17 30.66 -6.19
CA THR A 434 -14.91 31.91 -6.21
C THR A 434 -16.39 31.70 -5.94
N SER A 435 -17.01 32.61 -5.20
CA SER A 435 -18.47 32.63 -4.96
C SER A 435 -19.20 33.61 -5.87
N ASP A 436 -18.52 34.67 -6.34
CA ASP A 436 -19.07 35.74 -7.18
C ASP A 436 -18.71 35.64 -8.67
N GLY A 437 -17.78 34.73 -9.01
CA GLY A 437 -17.27 34.57 -10.38
C GLY A 437 -16.12 35.55 -10.75
N SER A 438 -15.70 36.40 -9.82
CA SER A 438 -14.72 37.47 -10.10
C SER A 438 -13.54 37.45 -9.08
N THR A 439 -13.84 37.28 -7.81
CA THR A 439 -12.85 37.28 -6.74
C THR A 439 -12.43 35.83 -6.40
N TRP A 440 -11.14 35.53 -6.53
CA TRP A 440 -10.60 34.20 -6.32
C TRP A 440 -9.84 34.11 -4.99
N GLU A 441 -10.15 33.09 -4.19
CA GLU A 441 -9.49 32.74 -2.94
C GLU A 441 -8.70 31.45 -3.10
N THR A 442 -7.42 31.43 -2.75
CA THR A 442 -6.62 30.21 -2.71
C THR A 442 -7.02 29.36 -1.50
N ILE A 443 -7.45 28.13 -1.70
CA ILE A 443 -7.87 27.18 -0.66
C ILE A 443 -6.90 26.03 -0.47
N ALA A 444 -6.08 25.70 -1.47
CA ALA A 444 -5.09 24.66 -1.40
C ALA A 444 -3.93 24.95 -2.34
N GLN A 445 -2.75 24.50 -1.95
CA GLN A 445 -1.55 24.46 -2.78
C GLN A 445 -0.67 23.30 -2.36
N GLY A 446 0.18 22.80 -3.24
CA GLY A 446 1.04 21.68 -2.93
C GLY A 446 2.09 21.44 -4.01
N ILE A 447 2.94 20.43 -3.75
CA ILE A 447 4.09 20.12 -4.59
C ILE A 447 3.75 18.99 -5.57
N THR A 448 3.32 17.83 -5.07
CA THR A 448 3.05 16.65 -5.90
C THR A 448 1.58 16.27 -5.85
N ILE A 449 1.10 15.63 -6.93
CA ILE A 449 -0.22 15.01 -6.98
C ILE A 449 -0.06 13.48 -6.99
N GLY A 450 0.48 12.89 -8.05
CA GLY A 450 0.59 11.46 -8.23
C GLY A 450 -0.76 10.75 -8.35
N HIS A 451 -0.84 9.49 -7.88
CA HIS A 451 -2.08 8.72 -7.94
C HIS A 451 -3.25 9.44 -7.24
N LYS A 452 -3.02 9.97 -6.03
CA LYS A 452 -4.03 10.72 -5.28
C LYS A 452 -3.41 11.74 -4.34
N ARG A 453 -3.90 12.97 -4.39
CA ARG A 453 -3.61 14.03 -3.43
C ARG A 453 -4.91 14.51 -2.79
N LEU A 454 -4.99 14.42 -1.47
CA LEU A 454 -6.09 14.99 -0.67
C LEU A 454 -5.57 16.18 0.13
N VAL A 455 -6.28 17.29 0.10
CA VAL A 455 -6.02 18.45 0.96
C VAL A 455 -7.26 18.72 1.79
N LYS A 456 -7.16 18.52 3.11
CA LYS A 456 -8.22 18.82 4.06
C LYS A 456 -8.20 20.31 4.37
N LEU A 457 -9.35 20.95 4.30
CA LEU A 457 -9.54 22.36 4.66
C LEU A 457 -9.91 22.48 6.14
N ASP A 458 -9.46 23.56 6.77
CA ASP A 458 -9.75 23.81 8.20
C ASP A 458 -11.24 24.04 8.46
N THR A 459 -11.95 24.62 7.50
CA THR A 459 -13.39 24.89 7.60
C THR A 459 -14.11 24.49 6.32
N PRO A 460 -15.36 23.98 6.43
CA PRO A 460 -16.20 23.76 5.25
C PRO A 460 -16.45 25.03 4.45
N ARG A 461 -16.51 24.88 3.12
CA ARG A 461 -16.69 25.95 2.15
C ARG A 461 -17.85 25.63 1.22
N THR A 462 -18.35 26.66 0.54
CA THR A 462 -19.16 26.57 -0.68
C THR A 462 -18.51 27.40 -1.77
N ALA A 463 -18.74 27.10 -3.04
CA ALA A 463 -18.22 27.87 -4.15
C ALA A 463 -19.20 27.84 -5.33
N ARG A 464 -19.06 28.81 -6.24
CA ARG A 464 -19.67 28.80 -7.57
C ARG A 464 -18.76 28.09 -8.56
N ASN A 465 -17.46 28.44 -8.56
CA ASN A 465 -16.46 27.86 -9.44
C ASN A 465 -15.20 27.49 -8.66
N LEU A 466 -14.51 26.48 -9.18
CA LEU A 466 -13.19 26.03 -8.78
C LEU A 466 -12.21 26.31 -9.91
N ARG A 467 -11.00 26.79 -9.61
CA ARG A 467 -9.89 26.88 -10.55
C ARG A 467 -8.72 26.08 -10.04
N VAL A 468 -8.21 25.17 -10.87
CA VAL A 468 -6.97 24.43 -10.61
C VAL A 468 -5.90 24.95 -11.57
N THR A 469 -4.76 25.37 -10.99
CA THR A 469 -3.60 25.83 -11.73
C THR A 469 -2.44 24.85 -11.52
N ILE A 470 -1.90 24.31 -12.60
CA ILE A 470 -0.65 23.56 -12.56
C ILE A 470 0.49 24.54 -12.74
N GLU A 471 1.10 24.97 -11.62
CA GLU A 471 2.11 26.03 -11.63
C GLU A 471 3.42 25.52 -12.22
N GLN A 472 3.78 24.25 -11.96
CA GLN A 472 5.00 23.64 -12.48
C GLN A 472 4.79 22.14 -12.76
N THR A 473 5.32 21.66 -13.89
CA THR A 473 5.28 20.25 -14.27
C THR A 473 6.53 19.89 -15.10
N ARG A 474 6.90 18.60 -15.10
CA ARG A 474 8.06 18.07 -15.83
C ARG A 474 7.83 17.98 -17.34
N ARG A 475 6.62 17.61 -17.75
CA ARG A 475 6.04 17.66 -19.11
C ARG A 475 4.56 18.01 -18.94
N THR A 476 3.81 18.05 -20.03
CA THR A 476 2.34 18.17 -19.93
C THR A 476 1.81 17.11 -18.97
N ALA A 477 1.25 17.54 -17.84
CA ALA A 477 0.64 16.65 -16.86
C ALA A 477 -0.72 16.13 -17.36
N ASN A 478 -1.07 14.91 -16.98
CA ASN A 478 -2.36 14.30 -17.29
C ASN A 478 -3.14 14.14 -15.97
N LEU A 479 -4.10 15.05 -15.73
CA LEU A 479 -5.00 14.94 -14.58
C LEU A 479 -6.14 14.01 -14.97
N SER A 480 -6.46 13.07 -14.10
CA SER A 480 -7.57 12.12 -14.28
C SER A 480 -8.80 12.50 -13.44
N ASN A 481 -8.59 13.25 -12.34
CA ASN A 481 -9.70 13.69 -11.49
C ASN A 481 -9.36 15.01 -10.78
N VAL A 482 -10.40 15.85 -10.69
CA VAL A 482 -10.46 17.06 -9.87
C VAL A 482 -11.74 16.99 -9.05
N GLY A 483 -11.65 17.01 -7.73
CA GLY A 483 -12.80 16.80 -6.86
C GLY A 483 -12.84 17.71 -5.65
N LEU A 484 -14.05 18.04 -5.24
CA LEU A 484 -14.40 18.67 -3.96
C LEU A 484 -15.36 17.74 -3.22
N TYR A 485 -15.00 17.39 -1.99
CA TYR A 485 -15.74 16.42 -1.18
C TYR A 485 -16.01 16.93 0.22
N TYR A 486 -16.98 16.32 0.90
CA TYR A 486 -17.30 16.64 2.29
C TYR A 486 -17.02 15.42 3.19
N ALA A 487 -15.87 15.44 3.85
CA ALA A 487 -15.51 14.43 4.85
C ALA A 487 -15.94 14.90 6.26
N LYS A 488 -16.80 14.10 6.89
CA LYS A 488 -17.33 14.35 8.25
C LYS A 488 -16.29 14.04 9.32
#